data_3e05e446979eb2f0adc62c50e4066866
#
_entry.id   3e05e446979eb2f0adc62c50e4066866
#
_cell.length_a   1.000
_cell.length_b   1.000
_cell.length_c   1.000
_cell.angle_alpha   90.00
_cell.angle_beta   90.00
_cell.angle_gamma   90.00
#
_symmetry.space_group_name_H-M   'P 1'
#
loop_
_entity.id
_entity.type
_entity.pdbx_description
1 polymer ?
#
loop_
_entity_poly.entity_id
_entity_poly.type
_entity_poly.pdbx_seq_one_letter_code
_entity_poly.pdbx_strand_id
1 'polypeptide(L)'
;MADLLVDVRDAVAVLTLNRAAKRNAMSDGLLAEIDAFFSAPPEGVRVAVITGAGGHYCAGLDLSEHVARDAEGTLHHSRGWHAVMDKVQGSGLPVVSAMTGAVIGGGLELATSTHVRIAEPDCIFQLPEGRRGIFVGGGATVRVGRILGPDRMTEMMLTGRKYGTEDAVALGLAHYAVGPGEALPRAMEIAQQIAGNAPLSNYMMIQGIARIADMSRQDGLFVESMAAALAQTSPDAVEGLAAFLEKRAPRFR
;
A
#
# COMPACT_ATOMS: atom_id res chain seq x y z
N MET A 1 -9.43 2.94 22.81
CA MET A 1 -8.34 2.09 22.29
C MET A 1 -7.83 2.79 21.05
N ALA A 2 -6.54 2.65 20.72
CA ALA A 2 -6.01 3.20 19.48
C ALA A 2 -6.67 2.51 18.27
N ASP A 3 -6.96 3.28 17.22
CA ASP A 3 -7.56 2.79 15.98
C ASP A 3 -6.51 2.11 15.08
N LEU A 4 -5.22 2.42 15.26
CA LEU A 4 -4.07 1.75 14.66
C LEU A 4 -3.20 1.12 15.76
N LEU A 5 -2.98 -0.18 15.69
CA LEU A 5 -2.01 -0.86 16.53
C LEU A 5 -0.71 -1.05 15.76
N VAL A 6 0.42 -0.74 16.39
CA VAL A 6 1.76 -0.91 15.80
C VAL A 6 2.55 -1.91 16.65
N ASP A 7 2.96 -3.00 16.02
CA ASP A 7 3.80 -4.05 16.63
C ASP A 7 5.09 -4.19 15.81
N VAL A 8 6.22 -3.89 16.43
CA VAL A 8 7.53 -3.97 15.75
C VAL A 8 8.18 -5.31 16.06
N ARG A 9 8.43 -6.08 15.02
CA ARG A 9 9.09 -7.40 15.07
C ARG A 9 10.38 -7.33 14.26
N ASP A 10 11.50 -7.21 14.93
CA ASP A 10 12.81 -6.98 14.31
C ASP A 10 12.77 -5.74 13.38
N ALA A 11 13.02 -5.92 12.09
CA ALA A 11 13.01 -4.85 11.09
C ALA A 11 11.63 -4.61 10.43
N VAL A 12 10.57 -5.28 10.90
CA VAL A 12 9.22 -5.21 10.32
C VAL A 12 8.24 -4.62 11.31
N ALA A 13 7.52 -3.57 10.92
CA ALA A 13 6.39 -3.03 11.67
C ALA A 13 5.07 -3.58 11.13
N VAL A 14 4.28 -4.21 12.00
CA VAL A 14 2.91 -4.66 11.67
C VAL A 14 1.93 -3.60 12.15
N LEU A 15 1.23 -2.98 11.20
CA LEU A 15 0.17 -2.00 11.42
C LEU A 15 -1.17 -2.69 11.30
N THR A 16 -1.89 -2.82 12.40
CA THR A 16 -3.22 -3.42 12.42
C THR A 16 -4.28 -2.34 12.54
N LEU A 17 -5.12 -2.19 11.50
CA LEU A 17 -6.32 -1.37 11.55
C LEU A 17 -7.27 -1.99 12.58
N ASN A 18 -7.58 -1.28 13.66
CA ASN A 18 -8.19 -1.85 14.87
C ASN A 18 -9.59 -1.27 15.16
N ARG A 19 -10.41 -1.19 14.14
CA ARG A 19 -11.82 -0.79 14.24
C ARG A 19 -12.74 -1.93 13.76
N ALA A 20 -12.53 -3.16 14.27
CA ALA A 20 -13.18 -4.38 13.82
C ALA A 20 -14.73 -4.28 13.77
N ALA A 21 -15.37 -3.64 14.77
CA ALA A 21 -16.82 -3.43 14.81
C ALA A 21 -17.35 -2.61 13.61
N LYS A 22 -16.50 -1.81 12.97
CA LYS A 22 -16.79 -1.02 11.75
C LYS A 22 -16.09 -1.58 10.51
N ARG A 23 -15.64 -2.84 10.54
CA ARG A 23 -14.84 -3.48 9.47
C ARG A 23 -13.65 -2.62 9.07
N ASN A 24 -13.00 -1.99 10.04
CA ASN A 24 -11.84 -1.13 9.89
C ASN A 24 -12.08 0.06 8.95
N ALA A 25 -13.30 0.60 8.92
CA ALA A 25 -13.58 1.81 8.18
C ALA A 25 -12.71 2.97 8.69
N MET A 26 -12.17 3.76 7.76
CA MET A 26 -11.24 4.84 8.06
C MET A 26 -11.99 6.09 8.51
N SER A 27 -11.72 6.49 9.76
CA SER A 27 -12.02 7.81 10.34
C SER A 27 -10.87 8.78 10.05
N ASP A 28 -11.13 10.07 10.24
CA ASP A 28 -10.06 11.08 10.21
C ASP A 28 -8.98 10.80 11.27
N GLY A 29 -9.36 10.20 12.43
CA GLY A 29 -8.43 9.77 13.47
C GLY A 29 -7.50 8.64 13.03
N LEU A 30 -8.05 7.55 12.46
CA LEU A 30 -7.24 6.45 11.92
C LEU A 30 -6.31 6.93 10.81
N LEU A 31 -6.80 7.83 9.95
CA LEU A 31 -5.99 8.40 8.88
C LEU A 31 -4.81 9.20 9.44
N ALA A 32 -5.03 9.98 10.51
CA ALA A 32 -3.97 10.72 11.20
C ALA A 32 -2.94 9.80 11.88
N GLU A 33 -3.37 8.67 12.45
CA GLU A 33 -2.45 7.67 13.03
C GLU A 33 -1.57 7.02 11.96
N ILE A 34 -2.14 6.70 10.77
CA ILE A 34 -1.38 6.21 9.61
C ILE A 34 -0.38 7.27 9.14
N ASP A 35 -0.82 8.53 9.01
CA ASP A 35 0.05 9.65 8.63
C ASP A 35 1.23 9.81 9.59
N ALA A 36 0.97 9.76 10.89
CA ALA A 36 1.99 9.88 11.92
C ALA A 36 3.05 8.76 11.81
N PHE A 37 2.62 7.51 11.63
CA PHE A 37 3.54 6.39 11.45
C PHE A 37 4.46 6.58 10.24
N PHE A 38 3.91 6.89 9.06
CA PHE A 38 4.71 7.04 7.84
C PHE A 38 5.51 8.35 7.78
N SER A 39 5.19 9.33 8.63
CA SER A 39 6.00 10.55 8.79
C SER A 39 7.24 10.32 9.63
N ALA A 40 7.19 9.42 10.62
CA ALA A 40 8.29 9.11 11.53
C ALA A 40 8.22 7.62 11.96
N PRO A 41 8.55 6.69 11.05
CA PRO A 41 8.57 5.28 11.40
C PRO A 41 9.59 5.01 12.51
N PRO A 42 9.35 4.02 13.40
CA PRO A 42 10.28 3.67 14.46
C PRO A 42 11.68 3.34 13.93
N GLU A 43 12.71 3.70 14.69
CA GLU A 43 14.10 3.40 14.34
C GLU A 43 14.30 1.90 14.14
N GLY A 44 15.07 1.52 13.11
CA GLY A 44 15.34 0.13 12.76
C GLY A 44 14.27 -0.54 11.91
N VAL A 45 13.08 0.05 11.74
CA VAL A 45 12.04 -0.48 10.85
C VAL A 45 12.47 -0.29 9.39
N ARG A 46 12.45 -1.38 8.63
CA ARG A 46 12.83 -1.42 7.21
C ARG A 46 11.67 -1.76 6.27
N VAL A 47 10.58 -2.32 6.80
CA VAL A 47 9.37 -2.70 6.05
C VAL A 47 8.15 -2.54 6.96
N ALA A 48 7.03 -2.09 6.41
CA ALA A 48 5.74 -2.12 7.08
C ALA A 48 4.82 -3.20 6.48
N VAL A 49 4.01 -3.84 7.34
CA VAL A 49 2.90 -4.71 6.94
C VAL A 49 1.62 -4.07 7.44
N ILE A 50 0.63 -3.87 6.57
CA ILE A 50 -0.70 -3.38 6.95
C ILE A 50 -1.69 -4.53 6.88
N THR A 51 -2.47 -4.73 7.95
CA THR A 51 -3.55 -5.71 8.05
C THR A 51 -4.74 -5.14 8.80
N GLY A 52 -5.85 -5.86 8.84
CA GLY A 52 -7.06 -5.45 9.58
C GLY A 52 -7.47 -6.44 10.64
N ALA A 53 -7.91 -5.96 11.79
CA ALA A 53 -8.50 -6.79 12.84
C ALA A 53 -9.91 -7.28 12.45
N GLY A 54 -10.35 -8.42 13.02
CA GLY A 54 -11.74 -8.89 12.92
C GLY A 54 -12.18 -9.39 11.55
N GLY A 55 -11.23 -9.90 10.73
CA GLY A 55 -11.56 -10.57 9.46
C GLY A 55 -11.90 -9.64 8.31
N HIS A 56 -11.53 -8.37 8.38
CA HIS A 56 -11.68 -7.41 7.28
C HIS A 56 -10.44 -6.52 7.20
N TYR A 57 -9.96 -6.27 5.98
CA TYR A 57 -8.87 -5.32 5.78
C TYR A 57 -9.37 -3.89 6.07
N CYS A 58 -10.25 -3.35 5.21
CA CYS A 58 -10.84 -2.03 5.42
C CYS A 58 -12.09 -1.84 4.54
N ALA A 59 -13.20 -1.39 5.13
CA ALA A 59 -14.46 -1.14 4.43
C ALA A 59 -14.58 0.28 3.83
N GLY A 60 -13.51 1.07 3.84
CA GLY A 60 -13.45 2.41 3.26
C GLY A 60 -13.77 3.53 4.24
N LEU A 61 -14.23 4.67 3.73
CA LEU A 61 -14.57 5.85 4.55
C LEU A 61 -15.63 5.50 5.60
N ASP A 62 -15.42 5.92 6.86
CA ASP A 62 -16.44 5.81 7.91
C ASP A 62 -17.56 6.85 7.68
N LEU A 63 -18.62 6.39 7.02
CA LEU A 63 -19.77 7.25 6.73
C LEU A 63 -20.56 7.68 7.98
N SER A 64 -20.37 7.00 9.12
CA SER A 64 -21.03 7.38 10.37
C SER A 64 -20.37 8.58 11.05
N GLU A 65 -19.12 8.85 10.72
CA GLU A 65 -18.35 10.00 11.19
C GLU A 65 -18.23 11.09 10.10
N HIS A 66 -18.92 10.88 8.96
CA HIS A 66 -18.89 11.85 7.88
C HIS A 66 -19.54 13.17 8.29
N VAL A 67 -18.77 14.24 8.28
CA VAL A 67 -19.26 15.60 8.52
C VAL A 67 -19.61 16.24 7.18
N ALA A 68 -20.79 16.84 7.09
CA ALA A 68 -21.17 17.62 5.90
C ALA A 68 -20.17 18.79 5.74
N ARG A 69 -19.58 18.86 4.54
CA ARG A 69 -18.62 19.89 4.15
C ARG A 69 -19.13 20.57 2.88
N ASP A 70 -18.81 21.84 2.69
CA ASP A 70 -18.97 22.51 1.40
C ASP A 70 -17.95 21.97 0.38
N ALA A 71 -17.97 22.49 -0.83
CA ALA A 71 -17.09 22.04 -1.91
C ALA A 71 -15.60 22.27 -1.56
N GLU A 72 -15.26 23.40 -0.95
CA GLU A 72 -13.89 23.73 -0.55
C GLU A 72 -13.40 22.81 0.57
N GLY A 73 -14.21 22.63 1.62
CA GLY A 73 -13.89 21.71 2.71
C GLY A 73 -13.75 20.25 2.25
N THR A 74 -14.58 19.82 1.27
CA THR A 74 -14.47 18.48 0.67
C THR A 74 -13.20 18.34 -0.17
N LEU A 75 -12.82 19.37 -0.91
CA LEU A 75 -11.56 19.39 -1.67
C LEU A 75 -10.36 19.26 -0.73
N HIS A 76 -10.31 20.04 0.34
CA HIS A 76 -9.21 19.96 1.32
C HIS A 76 -9.16 18.61 2.03
N HIS A 77 -10.31 18.04 2.39
CA HIS A 77 -10.39 16.70 2.99
C HIS A 77 -9.84 15.62 2.04
N SER A 78 -10.24 15.63 0.77
CA SER A 78 -9.70 14.73 -0.27
C SER A 78 -8.19 14.90 -0.43
N ARG A 79 -7.69 16.15 -0.44
CA ARG A 79 -6.23 16.42 -0.51
C ARG A 79 -5.48 15.89 0.71
N GLY A 80 -6.10 15.92 1.89
CA GLY A 80 -5.58 15.28 3.11
C GLY A 80 -5.41 13.77 2.93
N TRP A 81 -6.43 13.10 2.39
CA TRP A 81 -6.36 11.66 2.06
C TRP A 81 -5.23 11.37 1.06
N HIS A 82 -5.14 12.17 -0.01
CA HIS A 82 -4.05 12.00 -0.99
C HIS A 82 -2.68 12.09 -0.31
N ALA A 83 -2.46 13.07 0.57
CA ALA A 83 -1.18 13.24 1.26
C ALA A 83 -0.80 12.01 2.11
N VAL A 84 -1.77 11.41 2.81
CA VAL A 84 -1.52 10.19 3.60
C VAL A 84 -1.22 8.99 2.70
N MET A 85 -2.02 8.76 1.65
CA MET A 85 -1.80 7.66 0.71
C MET A 85 -0.48 7.82 -0.06
N ASP A 86 -0.08 9.05 -0.39
CA ASP A 86 1.22 9.36 -1.00
C ASP A 86 2.38 9.07 -0.05
N LYS A 87 2.21 9.28 1.28
CA LYS A 87 3.21 8.87 2.27
C LYS A 87 3.32 7.35 2.37
N VAL A 88 2.19 6.62 2.41
CA VAL A 88 2.20 5.15 2.40
C VAL A 88 2.98 4.64 1.19
N GLN A 89 2.75 5.22 0.01
CA GLN A 89 3.39 4.80 -1.23
C GLN A 89 4.82 5.34 -1.38
N GLY A 90 5.13 6.52 -0.87
CA GLY A 90 6.32 7.29 -1.23
C GLY A 90 7.24 7.65 -0.06
N SER A 91 7.01 7.17 1.17
CA SER A 91 7.91 7.45 2.32
C SER A 91 9.32 6.82 2.17
N GLY A 92 9.49 5.91 1.22
CA GLY A 92 10.72 5.13 1.07
C GLY A 92 10.73 3.84 1.87
N LEU A 93 9.75 3.63 2.74
CA LEU A 93 9.54 2.37 3.46
C LEU A 93 8.70 1.40 2.59
N PRO A 94 9.20 0.21 2.22
CA PRO A 94 8.39 -0.81 1.57
C PRO A 94 7.17 -1.19 2.42
N VAL A 95 6.02 -1.35 1.79
CA VAL A 95 4.76 -1.68 2.48
C VAL A 95 4.11 -2.91 1.83
N VAL A 96 3.72 -3.87 2.66
CA VAL A 96 3.01 -5.10 2.27
C VAL A 96 1.60 -5.07 2.87
N SER A 97 0.56 -5.30 2.07
CA SER A 97 -0.80 -5.48 2.57
C SER A 97 -1.14 -6.95 2.73
N ALA A 98 -1.59 -7.34 3.92
CA ALA A 98 -2.20 -8.64 4.23
C ALA A 98 -3.71 -8.46 4.31
N MET A 99 -4.42 -8.87 3.26
CA MET A 99 -5.84 -8.55 3.07
C MET A 99 -6.73 -9.75 3.31
N THR A 100 -7.85 -9.51 4.01
CA THR A 100 -8.94 -10.45 4.24
C THR A 100 -10.28 -9.70 4.17
N GLY A 101 -11.35 -10.34 3.74
CA GLY A 101 -12.69 -9.81 3.70
C GLY A 101 -12.82 -8.51 2.90
N ALA A 102 -13.30 -7.43 3.51
CA ALA A 102 -13.56 -6.17 2.82
C ALA A 102 -12.30 -5.40 2.47
N VAL A 103 -12.13 -5.07 1.17
CA VAL A 103 -11.12 -4.17 0.59
C VAL A 103 -11.88 -3.17 -0.30
N ILE A 104 -12.61 -2.23 0.33
CA ILE A 104 -13.68 -1.48 -0.33
C ILE A 104 -13.42 0.03 -0.24
N GLY A 105 -13.68 0.78 -1.32
CA GLY A 105 -13.57 2.23 -1.34
C GLY A 105 -12.20 2.72 -0.88
N GLY A 106 -12.14 3.54 0.16
CA GLY A 106 -10.89 3.98 0.79
C GLY A 106 -9.97 2.84 1.24
N GLY A 107 -10.52 1.65 1.54
CA GLY A 107 -9.72 0.44 1.83
C GLY A 107 -8.99 -0.08 0.59
N LEU A 108 -9.60 0.01 -0.59
CA LEU A 108 -8.93 -0.31 -1.85
C LEU A 108 -7.91 0.79 -2.22
N GLU A 109 -8.21 2.05 -1.89
CA GLU A 109 -7.27 3.16 -2.04
C GLU A 109 -6.00 2.95 -1.19
N LEU A 110 -6.17 2.55 0.07
CA LEU A 110 -5.06 2.19 0.95
C LEU A 110 -4.29 0.97 0.42
N ALA A 111 -4.97 -0.11 0.06
CA ALA A 111 -4.32 -1.32 -0.46
C ALA A 111 -3.48 -1.01 -1.71
N THR A 112 -3.99 -0.20 -2.65
CA THR A 112 -3.28 0.15 -3.89
C THR A 112 -2.20 1.22 -3.69
N SER A 113 -2.10 1.84 -2.53
CA SER A 113 -0.95 2.66 -2.14
C SER A 113 0.21 1.84 -1.56
N THR A 114 0.02 0.54 -1.29
CA THR A 114 1.08 -0.38 -0.85
C THR A 114 1.77 -1.08 -2.02
N HIS A 115 2.97 -1.63 -1.78
CA HIS A 115 3.85 -2.14 -2.82
C HIS A 115 3.61 -3.61 -3.13
N VAL A 116 3.26 -4.42 -2.12
CA VAL A 116 2.92 -5.84 -2.28
C VAL A 116 1.58 -6.11 -1.62
N ARG A 117 0.72 -6.87 -2.30
CA ARG A 117 -0.66 -7.14 -1.83
C ARG A 117 -0.94 -8.63 -1.86
N ILE A 118 -1.35 -9.16 -0.71
CA ILE A 118 -1.65 -10.59 -0.48
C ILE A 118 -3.10 -10.68 -0.08
N ALA A 119 -3.86 -11.57 -0.70
CA ALA A 119 -5.30 -11.69 -0.52
C ALA A 119 -5.72 -13.10 -0.11
N GLU A 120 -6.56 -13.20 0.91
CA GLU A 120 -7.28 -14.41 1.29
C GLU A 120 -8.50 -14.65 0.38
N PRO A 121 -9.07 -15.87 0.36
CA PRO A 121 -10.12 -16.24 -0.59
C PRO A 121 -11.42 -15.43 -0.44
N ASP A 122 -11.69 -14.89 0.74
CA ASP A 122 -12.89 -14.12 1.08
C ASP A 122 -12.79 -12.62 0.74
N CYS A 123 -11.67 -12.17 0.17
CA CYS A 123 -11.48 -10.77 -0.17
C CYS A 123 -12.50 -10.30 -1.21
N ILE A 124 -13.03 -9.11 -0.97
CA ILE A 124 -13.93 -8.40 -1.88
C ILE A 124 -13.33 -7.03 -2.20
N PHE A 125 -12.95 -6.84 -3.45
CA PHE A 125 -12.43 -5.58 -3.99
C PHE A 125 -13.55 -4.83 -4.69
N GLN A 126 -13.84 -3.58 -4.28
CA GLN A 126 -14.96 -2.83 -4.82
C GLN A 126 -14.77 -1.32 -4.64
N LEU A 127 -15.28 -0.54 -5.60
CA LEU A 127 -15.47 0.92 -5.51
C LEU A 127 -16.98 1.25 -5.66
N PRO A 128 -17.75 1.24 -4.55
CA PRO A 128 -19.21 1.38 -4.61
C PRO A 128 -19.70 2.83 -4.45
N GLU A 129 -18.86 3.83 -4.63
CA GLU A 129 -19.09 5.24 -4.32
C GLU A 129 -20.33 5.79 -5.03
N GLY A 130 -20.53 5.42 -6.30
CA GLY A 130 -21.69 5.86 -7.09
C GLY A 130 -23.05 5.47 -6.48
N ARG A 131 -23.11 4.34 -5.76
CA ARG A 131 -24.32 3.90 -5.04
C ARG A 131 -24.64 4.76 -3.80
N ARG A 132 -23.73 5.63 -3.41
CA ARG A 132 -23.86 6.53 -2.26
C ARG A 132 -23.89 8.00 -2.68
N GLY A 133 -23.92 8.27 -3.99
CA GLY A 133 -23.91 9.63 -4.55
C GLY A 133 -22.61 10.39 -4.34
N ILE A 134 -21.49 9.66 -4.12
CA ILE A 134 -20.15 10.24 -3.93
C ILE A 134 -19.17 9.70 -4.99
N PHE A 135 -18.02 10.31 -5.06
CA PHE A 135 -16.91 9.88 -5.90
C PHE A 135 -15.71 9.48 -5.03
N VAL A 136 -14.77 8.72 -5.57
CA VAL A 136 -13.52 8.39 -4.88
C VAL A 136 -12.71 9.64 -4.59
N GLY A 137 -12.03 9.69 -3.46
CA GLY A 137 -11.32 10.89 -3.02
C GLY A 137 -9.95 10.66 -2.40
N GLY A 138 -9.51 9.40 -2.27
CA GLY A 138 -8.19 9.04 -1.69
C GLY A 138 -7.14 8.63 -2.73
N GLY A 139 -7.43 8.81 -4.03
CA GLY A 139 -6.48 8.55 -5.11
C GLY A 139 -6.72 7.27 -5.93
N ALA A 140 -7.89 6.63 -5.80
CA ALA A 140 -8.24 5.44 -6.58
C ALA A 140 -8.15 5.69 -8.10
N THR A 141 -8.59 6.86 -8.58
CA THR A 141 -8.54 7.18 -10.01
C THR A 141 -7.15 7.04 -10.61
N VAL A 142 -6.13 7.36 -9.83
CA VAL A 142 -4.73 7.24 -10.24
C VAL A 142 -4.20 5.83 -10.01
N ARG A 143 -4.37 5.26 -8.80
CA ARG A 143 -3.75 3.99 -8.43
C ARG A 143 -4.50 2.78 -8.98
N VAL A 144 -5.81 2.69 -8.71
CA VAL A 144 -6.64 1.61 -9.22
C VAL A 144 -6.81 1.73 -10.75
N GLY A 145 -6.97 2.95 -11.26
CA GLY A 145 -7.07 3.21 -12.69
C GLY A 145 -5.82 2.78 -13.48
N ARG A 146 -4.61 2.89 -12.89
CA ARG A 146 -3.37 2.38 -13.52
C ARG A 146 -3.28 0.86 -13.50
N ILE A 147 -3.81 0.22 -12.48
CA ILE A 147 -3.80 -1.25 -12.35
C ILE A 147 -4.84 -1.87 -13.31
N LEU A 148 -6.07 -1.39 -13.26
CA LEU A 148 -7.19 -1.97 -14.02
C LEU A 148 -7.32 -1.43 -15.45
N GLY A 149 -6.75 -0.26 -15.71
CA GLY A 149 -7.12 0.59 -16.83
C GLY A 149 -8.42 1.38 -16.56
N PRO A 150 -8.58 2.57 -17.18
CA PRO A 150 -9.70 3.46 -16.90
C PRO A 150 -11.06 2.84 -17.25
N ASP A 151 -11.15 2.07 -18.32
CA ASP A 151 -12.38 1.44 -18.79
C ASP A 151 -12.94 0.44 -17.76
N ARG A 152 -12.11 -0.47 -17.26
CA ARG A 152 -12.55 -1.45 -16.25
C ARG A 152 -12.83 -0.82 -14.90
N MET A 153 -12.07 0.21 -14.52
CA MET A 153 -12.38 0.98 -13.30
C MET A 153 -13.73 1.68 -13.43
N THR A 154 -14.06 2.24 -14.60
CA THR A 154 -15.35 2.86 -14.89
C THR A 154 -16.48 1.83 -14.78
N GLU A 155 -16.33 0.64 -15.38
CA GLU A 155 -17.30 -0.46 -15.24
C GLU A 155 -17.49 -0.84 -13.76
N MET A 156 -16.42 -1.06 -13.00
CA MET A 156 -16.47 -1.39 -11.58
C MET A 156 -17.28 -0.34 -10.79
N MET A 157 -17.02 0.95 -11.02
CA MET A 157 -17.68 2.04 -10.29
C MET A 157 -19.15 2.22 -10.69
N LEU A 158 -19.49 2.14 -11.98
CA LEU A 158 -20.85 2.30 -12.48
C LEU A 158 -21.76 1.17 -12.04
N THR A 159 -21.28 -0.07 -12.14
CA THR A 159 -22.08 -1.27 -11.81
C THR A 159 -22.01 -1.61 -10.32
N GLY A 160 -20.97 -1.13 -9.62
CA GLY A 160 -20.62 -1.55 -8.27
C GLY A 160 -20.22 -3.02 -8.22
N ARG A 161 -19.59 -3.52 -9.28
CA ARG A 161 -19.10 -4.90 -9.38
C ARG A 161 -18.12 -5.19 -8.25
N LYS A 162 -18.23 -6.39 -7.72
CA LYS A 162 -17.29 -6.94 -6.75
C LYS A 162 -16.34 -7.88 -7.48
N TYR A 163 -15.05 -7.69 -7.29
CA TYR A 163 -14.04 -8.64 -7.70
C TYR A 163 -13.63 -9.50 -6.50
N GLY A 164 -13.58 -10.81 -6.68
CA GLY A 164 -13.02 -11.76 -5.71
C GLY A 164 -11.50 -11.84 -5.84
N THR A 165 -10.89 -12.70 -5.03
CA THR A 165 -9.44 -12.86 -4.98
C THR A 165 -8.84 -13.34 -6.29
N GLU A 166 -9.50 -14.26 -7.00
CA GLU A 166 -9.03 -14.75 -8.31
C GLU A 166 -9.00 -13.63 -9.35
N ASP A 167 -10.11 -12.87 -9.46
CA ASP A 167 -10.15 -11.70 -10.33
C ASP A 167 -9.08 -10.67 -9.94
N ALA A 168 -8.91 -10.43 -8.63
CA ALA A 168 -7.97 -9.45 -8.13
C ALA A 168 -6.52 -9.80 -8.50
N VAL A 169 -6.15 -11.07 -8.45
CA VAL A 169 -4.81 -11.53 -8.87
C VAL A 169 -4.69 -11.43 -10.40
N ALA A 170 -5.68 -11.90 -11.15
CA ALA A 170 -5.66 -11.83 -12.62
C ALA A 170 -5.57 -10.38 -13.14
N LEU A 171 -6.10 -9.42 -12.41
CA LEU A 171 -6.16 -8.00 -12.76
C LEU A 171 -5.04 -7.15 -12.12
N GLY A 172 -4.22 -7.73 -11.24
CA GLY A 172 -3.14 -7.03 -10.54
C GLY A 172 -3.55 -6.22 -9.32
N LEU A 173 -4.79 -6.30 -8.85
CA LEU A 173 -5.22 -5.70 -7.58
C LEU A 173 -4.57 -6.41 -6.38
N ALA A 174 -4.30 -7.71 -6.49
CA ALA A 174 -3.47 -8.48 -5.58
C ALA A 174 -2.32 -9.15 -6.34
N HIS A 175 -1.20 -9.41 -5.67
CA HIS A 175 -0.04 -10.11 -6.26
C HIS A 175 -0.05 -11.59 -5.93
N TYR A 176 -0.60 -11.96 -4.77
CA TYR A 176 -0.63 -13.34 -4.27
C TYR A 176 -2.00 -13.66 -3.71
N ALA A 177 -2.51 -14.84 -4.05
CA ALA A 177 -3.61 -15.50 -3.36
C ALA A 177 -3.04 -16.54 -2.38
N VAL A 178 -3.60 -16.63 -1.20
CA VAL A 178 -3.21 -17.58 -0.14
C VAL A 178 -4.44 -18.25 0.45
N GLY A 179 -4.27 -19.24 1.34
CA GLY A 179 -5.36 -19.87 2.07
C GLY A 179 -5.95 -19.00 3.19
N PRO A 180 -7.07 -19.42 3.80
CA PRO A 180 -7.66 -18.70 4.92
C PRO A 180 -6.70 -18.61 6.11
N GLY A 181 -6.52 -17.42 6.69
CA GLY A 181 -5.62 -17.16 7.80
C GLY A 181 -4.13 -17.04 7.42
N GLU A 182 -3.81 -17.10 6.13
CA GLU A 182 -2.41 -17.12 5.66
C GLU A 182 -1.89 -15.77 5.17
N ALA A 183 -2.74 -14.75 5.04
CA ALA A 183 -2.31 -13.46 4.49
C ALA A 183 -1.23 -12.80 5.36
N LEU A 184 -1.42 -12.71 6.67
CA LEU A 184 -0.44 -12.09 7.56
C LEU A 184 0.86 -12.92 7.67
N PRO A 185 0.84 -14.24 7.88
CA PRO A 185 2.06 -15.07 7.83
C PRO A 185 2.85 -14.87 6.54
N ARG A 186 2.19 -14.93 5.38
CA ARG A 186 2.83 -14.74 4.08
C ARG A 186 3.38 -13.32 3.90
N ALA A 187 2.66 -12.31 4.38
CA ALA A 187 3.13 -10.93 4.37
C ALA A 187 4.40 -10.74 5.21
N MET A 188 4.48 -11.40 6.36
CA MET A 188 5.67 -11.37 7.22
C MET A 188 6.87 -12.03 6.54
N GLU A 189 6.69 -13.18 5.88
CA GLU A 189 7.78 -13.81 5.11
C GLU A 189 8.31 -12.89 4.02
N ILE A 190 7.42 -12.28 3.24
CA ILE A 190 7.79 -11.34 2.16
C ILE A 190 8.43 -10.08 2.75
N ALA A 191 7.90 -9.55 3.85
CA ALA A 191 8.46 -8.38 4.51
C ALA A 191 9.89 -8.65 5.03
N GLN A 192 10.15 -9.83 5.58
CA GLN A 192 11.51 -10.23 6.00
C GLN A 192 12.46 -10.35 4.81
N GLN A 193 12.01 -10.90 3.69
CA GLN A 193 12.80 -10.93 2.44
C GLN A 193 13.14 -9.51 1.97
N ILE A 194 12.15 -8.60 1.95
CA ILE A 194 12.36 -7.21 1.55
C ILE A 194 13.28 -6.48 2.54
N ALA A 195 13.14 -6.72 3.84
CA ALA A 195 14.02 -6.15 4.86
C ALA A 195 15.48 -6.61 4.71
N GLY A 196 15.70 -7.78 4.09
CA GLY A 196 17.03 -8.31 3.72
C GLY A 196 17.67 -7.62 2.52
N ASN A 197 16.97 -6.80 1.76
CA ASN A 197 17.54 -6.06 0.63
C ASN A 197 18.35 -4.84 1.09
N ALA A 198 19.23 -4.32 0.21
CA ALA A 198 19.88 -3.04 0.41
C ALA A 198 18.85 -1.90 0.50
N PRO A 199 18.84 -1.05 1.55
CA PRO A 199 17.83 -0.01 1.74
C PRO A 199 17.73 0.97 0.58
N LEU A 200 18.88 1.39 0.04
CA LEU A 200 18.92 2.30 -1.10
C LEU A 200 18.28 1.68 -2.35
N SER A 201 18.47 0.38 -2.57
CA SER A 201 17.83 -0.33 -3.69
C SER A 201 16.30 -0.36 -3.52
N ASN A 202 15.80 -0.69 -2.32
CA ASN A 202 14.36 -0.64 -2.03
C ASN A 202 13.80 0.77 -2.25
N TYR A 203 14.51 1.80 -1.76
CA TYR A 203 14.11 3.20 -1.94
C TYR A 203 14.02 3.56 -3.43
N MET A 204 15.02 3.20 -4.25
CA MET A 204 15.01 3.48 -5.69
C MET A 204 13.90 2.74 -6.42
N MET A 205 13.59 1.48 -6.07
CA MET A 205 12.47 0.74 -6.64
C MET A 205 11.14 1.46 -6.37
N ILE A 206 10.91 1.88 -5.12
CA ILE A 206 9.67 2.55 -4.72
C ILE A 206 9.54 3.93 -5.38
N GLN A 207 10.61 4.74 -5.29
CA GLN A 207 10.58 6.11 -5.77
C GLN A 207 10.72 6.22 -7.29
N GLY A 208 11.55 5.37 -7.89
CA GLY A 208 11.90 5.45 -9.30
C GLY A 208 10.81 4.90 -10.20
N ILE A 209 10.39 3.64 -9.99
CA ILE A 209 9.51 2.94 -10.94
C ILE A 209 8.17 3.67 -11.12
N ALA A 210 7.54 4.11 -10.01
CA ALA A 210 6.26 4.81 -10.07
C ALA A 210 6.35 6.15 -10.83
N ARG A 211 7.46 6.89 -10.65
CA ARG A 211 7.68 8.17 -11.35
C ARG A 211 8.06 7.98 -12.81
N ILE A 212 8.91 7.00 -13.10
CA ILE A 212 9.32 6.67 -14.47
C ILE A 212 8.12 6.31 -15.34
N ALA A 213 7.13 5.62 -14.78
CA ALA A 213 5.90 5.27 -15.48
C ALA A 213 5.09 6.49 -15.99
N ASP A 214 5.31 7.68 -15.41
CA ASP A 214 4.66 8.94 -15.81
C ASP A 214 5.51 9.81 -16.73
N MET A 215 6.75 9.41 -16.99
CA MET A 215 7.71 10.19 -17.78
C MET A 215 7.66 9.81 -19.26
N SER A 216 8.22 10.69 -20.10
CA SER A 216 8.56 10.29 -21.46
C SER A 216 9.57 9.13 -21.42
N ARG A 217 9.60 8.32 -22.47
CA ARG A 217 10.58 7.21 -22.56
C ARG A 217 12.03 7.67 -22.35
N GLN A 218 12.39 8.82 -22.90
CA GLN A 218 13.78 9.34 -22.82
C GLN A 218 14.10 9.84 -21.41
N ASP A 219 13.20 10.59 -20.79
CA ASP A 219 13.38 11.07 -19.42
C ASP A 219 13.41 9.91 -18.43
N GLY A 220 12.54 8.92 -18.61
CA GLY A 220 12.51 7.71 -17.77
C GLY A 220 13.83 6.92 -17.84
N LEU A 221 14.40 6.70 -19.03
CA LEU A 221 15.69 6.02 -19.19
C LEU A 221 16.85 6.84 -18.58
N PHE A 222 16.78 8.16 -18.64
CA PHE A 222 17.77 9.01 -17.99
C PHE A 222 17.69 8.88 -16.46
N VAL A 223 16.47 8.96 -15.89
CA VAL A 223 16.26 8.77 -14.45
C VAL A 223 16.68 7.38 -13.99
N GLU A 224 16.38 6.33 -14.77
CA GLU A 224 16.86 4.96 -14.49
C GLU A 224 18.38 4.91 -14.42
N SER A 225 19.09 5.55 -15.36
CA SER A 225 20.55 5.59 -15.37
C SER A 225 21.11 6.29 -14.13
N MET A 226 20.46 7.36 -13.67
CA MET A 226 20.85 8.06 -12.44
C MET A 226 20.61 7.19 -11.19
N ALA A 227 19.46 6.53 -11.12
CA ALA A 227 19.14 5.60 -10.01
C ALA A 227 20.12 4.42 -9.97
N ALA A 228 20.46 3.85 -11.13
CA ALA A 228 21.44 2.78 -11.26
C ALA A 228 22.83 3.22 -10.79
N ALA A 229 23.27 4.42 -11.21
CA ALA A 229 24.57 4.97 -10.80
C ALA A 229 24.65 5.15 -9.27
N LEU A 230 23.58 5.70 -8.65
CA LEU A 230 23.53 5.87 -7.20
C LEU A 230 23.53 4.52 -6.46
N ALA A 231 22.74 3.56 -6.90
CA ALA A 231 22.66 2.26 -6.25
C ALA A 231 23.96 1.46 -6.40
N GLN A 232 24.52 1.39 -7.63
CA GLN A 232 25.70 0.58 -7.93
C GLN A 232 27.01 1.12 -7.32
N THR A 233 27.05 2.40 -6.95
CA THR A 233 28.22 3.01 -6.29
C THR A 233 28.09 3.06 -4.77
N SER A 234 27.00 2.52 -4.21
CA SER A 234 26.78 2.48 -2.77
C SER A 234 27.67 1.44 -2.07
N PRO A 235 27.97 1.62 -0.76
CA PRO A 235 28.65 0.60 0.03
C PRO A 235 27.91 -0.75 0.03
N ASP A 236 26.58 -0.73 0.02
CA ASP A 236 25.76 -1.94 -0.03
C ASP A 236 25.89 -2.69 -1.37
N ALA A 237 26.14 -1.99 -2.48
CA ALA A 237 26.42 -2.66 -3.76
C ALA A 237 27.75 -3.41 -3.73
N VAL A 238 28.77 -2.82 -3.10
CA VAL A 238 30.09 -3.46 -2.90
C VAL A 238 29.94 -4.71 -2.03
N GLU A 239 29.24 -4.58 -0.90
CA GLU A 239 28.95 -5.71 0.00
C GLU A 239 28.13 -6.81 -0.70
N GLY A 240 27.07 -6.44 -1.41
CA GLY A 240 26.20 -7.38 -2.11
C GLY A 240 26.95 -8.18 -3.16
N LEU A 241 27.83 -7.55 -3.93
CA LEU A 241 28.67 -8.22 -4.93
C LEU A 241 29.70 -9.15 -4.27
N ALA A 242 30.39 -8.69 -3.21
CA ALA A 242 31.34 -9.50 -2.47
C ALA A 242 30.65 -10.73 -1.87
N ALA A 243 29.52 -10.54 -1.19
CA ALA A 243 28.75 -11.63 -0.59
C ALA A 243 28.30 -12.67 -1.61
N PHE A 244 27.86 -12.22 -2.81
CA PHE A 244 27.49 -13.12 -3.90
C PHE A 244 28.67 -13.97 -4.39
N LEU A 245 29.84 -13.36 -4.60
CA LEU A 245 31.05 -14.07 -5.04
C LEU A 245 31.56 -15.05 -3.97
N GLU A 246 31.44 -14.68 -2.70
CA GLU A 246 31.82 -15.49 -1.55
C GLU A 246 30.76 -16.52 -1.13
N LYS A 247 29.59 -16.55 -1.78
CA LYS A 247 28.44 -17.44 -1.49
C LYS A 247 27.96 -17.35 -0.03
N ARG A 248 27.93 -16.17 0.53
CA ARG A 248 27.41 -15.85 1.87
C ARG A 248 26.23 -14.89 1.81
N ALA A 249 25.48 -14.77 2.89
CA ALA A 249 24.47 -13.74 3.03
C ALA A 249 25.11 -12.33 3.11
N PRO A 250 24.57 -11.31 2.42
CA PRO A 250 25.03 -9.93 2.53
C PRO A 250 24.64 -9.33 3.89
N ARG A 251 25.38 -8.30 4.30
CA ARG A 251 25.11 -7.51 5.51
C ARG A 251 24.97 -6.06 5.12
N PHE A 252 23.77 -5.68 4.71
CA PHE A 252 23.44 -4.30 4.33
C PHE A 252 23.27 -3.40 5.56
N ARG A 253 23.63 -2.12 5.40
CA ARG A 253 23.60 -1.10 6.47
C ARG A 253 22.29 -0.34 6.51
#